data_16486335e1897d0adcb635a75134a8ac
#
_entry.id   16486335e1897d0adcb635a75134a8ac
#
_cell.length_a   1.000
_cell.length_b   1.000
_cell.length_c   1.000
_cell.angle_alpha   90.00
_cell.angle_beta   90.00
_cell.angle_gamma   90.00
#
_symmetry.space_group_name_H-M   'P 1'
#
loop_
_entity.id
_entity.type
_entity.pdbx_description
1 polymer ?
#
loop_
_entity_poly.entity_id
_entity_poly.type
_entity_poly.pdbx_seq_one_letter_code
_entity_poly.pdbx_strand_id
1 'polypeptide(L)'
;MIILFSFDEHQFKVMAGVNTEKYNNRYLSVKRMDLITESIPEIGAATGEDKINEASAYTWATAGFFGRINYDYSNKYFIAGNLRYDGSSRFLRKDRWGLFGSFSLGWNIAAEDFFSVNENIINQLKPRVSWGTLGNQNTKSYYPMYLLQIVKTNGGSWLMGDSKPTVAGMPGTLSSSLTWETVQSLNIGFDLGMLRNRLNINFDYFIRKTLDMVGPASEVASIYGIGMPASNNTDLRTKGWEIAASWRDKIGQINYNIGFNMADSRSFVDKYPNESKSLSTYYKDQELGAIWGYVTHGIAKSQSEMDEWIKDNNPSWGSGWGEGDIMFEDLNGDKVINEGANTVDDPGDRKIIGNSTPRFRFGLDLGCEWKGIDFSMFWQGVAKRDLWLDGPMFWGISGGEWQSTGLKEHLDYYRPENTTSVFGPNTNAYFPKMYMSKDMNQKVQTRYLQNGAYARLKNIQLGYTFPTQIINKLHMQKLRVYVSAENVLTITSLPSGFDPETTYSSYSDGNSGKTYPTTNNYIF
;
A
#
# COMPACT_ATOMS: atom_id res chain seq x y z
N MET A 1 8.62 23.10 -28.01
CA MET A 1 7.86 23.70 -29.12
C MET A 1 6.50 23.04 -29.19
N ILE A 2 5.44 23.81 -29.33
CA ILE A 2 4.07 23.33 -29.54
C ILE A 2 3.56 23.98 -30.79
N ILE A 3 3.02 23.19 -31.71
CA ILE A 3 2.40 23.63 -32.96
C ILE A 3 0.96 23.15 -32.96
N LEU A 4 0.03 24.05 -33.18
CA LEU A 4 -1.39 23.77 -33.36
C LEU A 4 -1.73 24.16 -34.78
N PHE A 5 -2.34 23.26 -35.53
CA PHE A 5 -2.89 23.57 -36.83
C PHE A 5 -4.20 22.83 -37.05
N SER A 6 -5.15 23.47 -37.66
CA SER A 6 -6.43 22.91 -38.03
C SER A 6 -6.65 23.13 -39.53
N PHE A 7 -7.21 22.14 -40.17
CA PHE A 7 -7.59 22.13 -41.55
C PHE A 7 -8.97 21.49 -41.66
N ASP A 8 -9.96 22.25 -42.00
CA ASP A 8 -11.37 21.89 -41.95
C ASP A 8 -11.73 21.26 -40.59
N GLU A 9 -12.13 20.01 -40.59
CA GLU A 9 -12.49 19.23 -39.40
C GLU A 9 -11.29 18.51 -38.72
N HIS A 10 -10.09 18.66 -39.29
CA HIS A 10 -8.88 18.02 -38.79
C HIS A 10 -8.14 18.97 -37.84
N GLN A 11 -7.90 18.52 -36.61
CA GLN A 11 -7.13 19.27 -35.62
C GLN A 11 -5.88 18.46 -35.22
N PHE A 12 -4.73 19.10 -35.33
CA PHE A 12 -3.45 18.55 -34.95
C PHE A 12 -2.79 19.37 -33.87
N LYS A 13 -2.27 18.69 -32.86
CA LYS A 13 -1.38 19.28 -31.86
C LYS A 13 -0.10 18.49 -31.80
N VAL A 14 1.00 19.10 -32.22
CA VAL A 14 2.33 18.50 -32.22
C VAL A 14 3.18 19.18 -31.17
N MET A 15 3.87 18.41 -30.36
CA MET A 15 4.77 18.89 -29.33
C MET A 15 6.10 18.15 -29.42
N ALA A 16 7.21 18.88 -29.30
CA ALA A 16 8.53 18.33 -29.13
C ALA A 16 9.29 19.11 -28.06
N GLY A 17 10.09 18.43 -27.29
CA GLY A 17 10.84 19.07 -26.22
C GLY A 17 11.98 18.24 -25.68
N VAL A 18 12.77 18.89 -24.86
CA VAL A 18 13.91 18.33 -24.12
C VAL A 18 13.70 18.62 -22.64
N ASN A 19 13.97 17.67 -21.80
CA ASN A 19 13.98 17.81 -20.35
C ASN A 19 15.34 17.39 -19.79
N THR A 20 15.88 18.17 -18.85
CA THR A 20 17.06 17.80 -18.09
C THR A 20 16.83 18.09 -16.62
N GLU A 21 17.27 17.18 -15.78
CA GLU A 21 17.18 17.32 -14.33
C GLU A 21 18.50 16.91 -13.69
N LYS A 22 18.94 17.66 -12.69
CA LYS A 22 20.07 17.31 -11.85
C LYS A 22 19.68 17.42 -10.40
N TYR A 23 19.85 16.37 -9.66
CA TYR A 23 19.54 16.30 -8.24
C TYR A 23 20.82 16.17 -7.43
N ASN A 24 20.98 17.03 -6.42
CA ASN A 24 22.07 16.96 -5.45
C ASN A 24 21.45 16.84 -4.06
N ASN A 25 21.87 15.84 -3.33
CA ASN A 25 21.52 15.66 -1.93
C ASN A 25 22.77 15.75 -1.07
N ARG A 26 22.65 16.44 0.05
CA ARG A 26 23.65 16.45 1.12
C ARG A 26 22.94 16.22 2.43
N TYR A 27 23.41 15.27 3.17
CA TYR A 27 22.91 14.93 4.48
C TYR A 27 24.00 15.17 5.51
N LEU A 28 23.64 15.82 6.61
CA LEU A 28 24.50 16.02 7.77
C LEU A 28 23.67 15.67 9.00
N SER A 29 24.19 14.80 9.84
CA SER A 29 23.62 14.47 11.15
C SER A 29 24.67 14.72 12.22
N VAL A 30 24.26 15.47 13.24
CA VAL A 30 25.07 15.74 14.42
C VAL A 30 24.23 15.40 15.64
N LYS A 31 24.79 14.65 16.58
CA LYS A 31 24.17 14.35 17.87
C LYS A 31 25.15 14.64 18.99
N ARG A 32 24.72 15.44 19.95
CA ARG A 32 25.48 15.74 21.17
C ARG A 32 24.62 15.43 22.39
N MET A 33 25.23 14.95 23.44
CA MET A 33 24.56 14.58 24.69
C MET A 33 24.68 15.71 25.73
N ASP A 34 23.99 15.55 26.83
CA ASP A 34 24.10 16.39 28.03
C ASP A 34 23.79 17.89 27.78
N LEU A 35 22.52 18.17 27.49
CA LEU A 35 22.03 19.55 27.43
C LEU A 35 22.21 20.26 28.79
N ILE A 36 22.70 21.49 28.78
CA ILE A 36 22.79 22.32 29.99
C ILE A 36 21.42 22.53 30.62
N THR A 37 20.40 22.67 29.79
CA THR A 37 18.99 22.83 30.22
C THR A 37 18.06 22.37 29.10
N GLU A 38 16.94 21.74 29.45
CA GLU A 38 15.92 21.32 28.52
C GLU A 38 15.18 22.50 27.86
N SER A 39 15.22 23.67 28.47
CA SER A 39 14.59 24.88 27.93
C SER A 39 15.32 25.48 26.73
N ILE A 40 16.58 25.06 26.47
CA ILE A 40 17.40 25.51 25.33
C ILE A 40 17.91 24.27 24.60
N PRO A 41 17.10 23.64 23.73
CA PRO A 41 17.47 22.40 23.04
C PRO A 41 18.38 22.65 21.82
N GLU A 42 19.47 23.38 22.04
CA GLU A 42 20.46 23.73 21.01
C GLU A 42 21.70 22.82 21.10
N ILE A 43 22.16 22.32 19.94
CA ILE A 43 23.37 21.46 19.87
C ILE A 43 24.59 22.17 20.47
N GLY A 44 24.71 23.49 20.28
CA GLY A 44 25.78 24.31 20.83
C GLY A 44 25.75 24.46 22.36
N ALA A 45 24.59 24.26 22.99
CA ALA A 45 24.39 24.30 24.43
C ALA A 45 24.57 22.94 25.11
N ALA A 46 24.85 21.88 24.38
CA ALA A 46 25.16 20.57 24.94
C ALA A 46 26.64 20.47 25.31
N THR A 47 26.94 19.86 26.47
CA THR A 47 28.29 19.77 27.03
C THR A 47 28.93 18.40 26.92
N GLY A 48 28.14 17.36 26.62
CA GLY A 48 28.62 16.00 26.46
C GLY A 48 29.40 15.77 25.16
N GLU A 49 29.99 14.60 25.06
CA GLU A 49 30.74 14.19 23.86
C GLU A 49 29.81 14.06 22.64
N ASP A 50 30.36 14.33 21.45
CA ASP A 50 29.69 14.09 20.19
C ASP A 50 29.49 12.58 19.98
N LYS A 51 28.23 12.15 19.79
CA LYS A 51 27.92 10.72 19.64
C LYS A 51 27.82 10.26 18.20
N ILE A 52 27.33 11.11 17.31
CA ILE A 52 27.11 10.78 15.90
C ILE A 52 27.45 12.01 15.06
N ASN A 53 28.41 11.86 14.16
CA ASN A 53 28.71 12.81 13.11
C ASN A 53 28.73 12.06 11.78
N GLU A 54 27.66 12.20 11.01
CA GLU A 54 27.51 11.54 9.73
C GLU A 54 27.28 12.57 8.64
N ALA A 55 27.97 12.42 7.54
CA ALA A 55 27.73 13.22 6.35
C ALA A 55 27.70 12.31 5.12
N SER A 56 26.76 12.53 4.25
CA SER A 56 26.68 11.87 2.96
C SER A 56 26.23 12.83 1.87
N ALA A 57 26.63 12.54 0.65
CA ALA A 57 26.18 13.29 -0.50
C ALA A 57 26.01 12.36 -1.70
N TYR A 58 24.97 12.58 -2.47
CA TYR A 58 24.79 11.89 -3.73
C TYR A 58 24.17 12.81 -4.78
N THR A 59 24.49 12.52 -6.04
CA THR A 59 24.03 13.29 -7.18
C THR A 59 23.58 12.35 -8.28
N TRP A 60 22.51 12.68 -8.93
CA TRP A 60 22.10 12.03 -10.17
C TRP A 60 21.58 13.06 -11.18
N ALA A 61 21.55 12.70 -12.44
CA ALA A 61 21.04 13.53 -13.52
C ALA A 61 20.27 12.69 -14.53
N THR A 62 19.26 13.30 -15.13
CA THR A 62 18.50 12.75 -16.25
C THR A 62 18.48 13.72 -17.42
N ALA A 63 18.35 13.18 -18.62
CA ALA A 63 18.11 13.94 -19.83
C ALA A 63 17.13 13.17 -20.71
N GLY A 64 16.14 13.85 -21.28
CA GLY A 64 15.10 13.21 -22.09
C GLY A 64 14.69 14.07 -23.27
N PHE A 65 14.45 13.41 -24.39
CA PHE A 65 13.87 13.97 -25.60
C PHE A 65 12.47 13.41 -25.77
N PHE A 66 11.49 14.23 -26.09
CA PHE A 66 10.13 13.74 -26.26
C PHE A 66 9.40 14.41 -27.41
N GLY A 67 8.51 13.65 -28.01
CA GLY A 67 7.57 14.11 -29.02
C GLY A 67 6.16 13.57 -28.73
N ARG A 68 5.15 14.38 -29.05
CA ARG A 68 3.73 14.02 -28.94
C ARG A 68 2.96 14.54 -30.12
N ILE A 69 2.08 13.72 -30.64
CA ILE A 69 1.11 14.08 -31.68
C ILE A 69 -0.27 13.73 -31.13
N ASN A 70 -1.19 14.70 -31.13
CA ASN A 70 -2.61 14.45 -30.96
C ASN A 70 -3.31 14.85 -32.25
N TYR A 71 -4.24 14.02 -32.66
CA TYR A 71 -5.11 14.22 -33.79
C TYR A 71 -6.56 14.05 -33.36
N ASP A 72 -7.38 15.00 -33.76
CA ASP A 72 -8.83 15.00 -33.57
C ASP A 72 -9.49 15.25 -34.92
N TYR A 73 -10.47 14.42 -35.27
CA TYR A 73 -11.30 14.60 -36.43
C TYR A 73 -12.74 14.83 -35.98
N SER A 74 -13.25 16.04 -36.20
CA SER A 74 -14.65 16.44 -35.94
C SER A 74 -15.18 16.09 -34.55
N ASN A 75 -14.33 15.99 -33.53
CA ASN A 75 -14.68 15.45 -32.21
C ASN A 75 -15.28 14.01 -32.26
N LYS A 76 -15.09 13.29 -33.37
CA LYS A 76 -15.51 11.89 -33.59
C LYS A 76 -14.38 10.93 -33.26
N TYR A 77 -13.19 11.12 -33.85
CA TYR A 77 -12.03 10.21 -33.74
C TYR A 77 -10.85 10.93 -33.08
N PHE A 78 -10.29 10.28 -32.08
CA PHE A 78 -9.16 10.82 -31.31
C PHE A 78 -7.98 9.84 -31.40
N ILE A 79 -6.83 10.34 -31.82
CA ILE A 79 -5.60 9.58 -31.87
C ILE A 79 -4.51 10.35 -31.16
N ALA A 80 -3.77 9.70 -30.27
CA ALA A 80 -2.59 10.32 -29.67
C ALA A 80 -1.41 9.33 -29.66
N GLY A 81 -0.24 9.85 -30.03
CA GLY A 81 1.03 9.14 -29.98
C GLY A 81 2.06 9.93 -29.20
N ASN A 82 2.80 9.26 -28.31
CA ASN A 82 3.92 9.86 -27.57
C ASN A 82 5.15 8.99 -27.72
N LEU A 83 6.32 9.61 -27.83
CA LEU A 83 7.61 8.95 -27.83
C LEU A 83 8.56 9.72 -26.93
N ARG A 84 9.31 8.98 -26.09
CA ARG A 84 10.33 9.54 -25.20
C ARG A 84 11.61 8.70 -25.27
N TYR A 85 12.72 9.39 -25.33
CA TYR A 85 14.05 8.80 -25.23
C TYR A 85 14.76 9.42 -24.04
N ASP A 86 14.81 8.68 -22.92
CA ASP A 86 15.28 9.17 -21.62
C ASP A 86 16.58 8.47 -21.20
N GLY A 87 17.52 9.25 -20.69
CA GLY A 87 18.78 8.79 -20.15
C GLY A 87 18.94 9.14 -18.67
N SER A 88 19.50 8.20 -17.88
CA SER A 88 19.76 8.38 -16.46
C SER A 88 21.22 8.07 -16.10
N SER A 89 21.83 8.94 -15.30
CA SER A 89 23.19 8.72 -14.78
C SER A 89 23.27 7.59 -13.75
N ARG A 90 22.13 7.06 -13.31
CA ARG A 90 22.06 5.93 -12.36
C ARG A 90 22.47 4.60 -12.97
N PHE A 91 22.45 4.49 -14.30
CA PHE A 91 22.77 3.27 -15.02
C PHE A 91 24.13 3.35 -15.72
N LEU A 92 24.71 2.19 -16.00
CA LEU A 92 25.93 2.09 -16.78
C LEU A 92 25.76 2.75 -18.15
N ARG A 93 26.88 3.23 -18.73
CA ARG A 93 26.85 4.00 -19.98
C ARG A 93 26.15 3.27 -21.13
N LYS A 94 26.28 1.95 -21.20
CA LYS A 94 25.65 1.10 -22.23
C LYS A 94 24.14 0.92 -22.03
N ASP A 95 23.64 0.99 -20.78
CA ASP A 95 22.25 0.68 -20.39
C ASP A 95 21.50 1.96 -19.91
N ARG A 96 22.11 3.13 -20.14
CA ARG A 96 21.65 4.42 -19.62
C ARG A 96 20.38 4.91 -20.28
N TRP A 97 20.20 4.65 -21.58
CA TRP A 97 19.14 5.22 -22.39
C TRP A 97 18.03 4.21 -22.64
N GLY A 98 16.79 4.64 -22.41
CA GLY A 98 15.57 3.87 -22.65
C GLY A 98 14.64 4.60 -23.62
N LEU A 99 13.98 3.84 -24.50
CA LEU A 99 12.95 4.33 -25.42
C LEU A 99 11.57 3.89 -24.92
N PHE A 100 10.68 4.87 -24.69
CA PHE A 100 9.34 4.63 -24.18
C PHE A 100 8.31 5.29 -25.08
N GLY A 101 7.27 4.56 -25.42
CA GLY A 101 6.23 5.04 -26.31
C GLY A 101 4.83 4.74 -25.80
N SER A 102 3.86 5.53 -26.21
CA SER A 102 2.46 5.25 -25.95
C SER A 102 1.58 5.67 -27.13
N PHE A 103 0.47 4.98 -27.26
CA PHE A 103 -0.52 5.21 -28.28
C PHE A 103 -1.93 5.09 -27.67
N SER A 104 -2.85 5.95 -28.11
CA SER A 104 -4.25 5.88 -27.67
C SER A 104 -5.21 6.21 -28.80
N LEU A 105 -6.36 5.53 -28.77
CA LEU A 105 -7.49 5.72 -29.66
C LEU A 105 -8.74 6.01 -28.85
N GLY A 106 -9.58 6.89 -29.34
CA GLY A 106 -10.91 7.13 -28.83
C GLY A 106 -11.88 7.36 -29.99
N TRP A 107 -13.10 6.87 -29.84
CA TRP A 107 -14.16 7.07 -30.81
C TRP A 107 -15.42 7.55 -30.12
N ASN A 108 -15.87 8.74 -30.44
CA ASN A 108 -17.13 9.27 -29.93
C ASN A 108 -18.30 8.83 -30.83
N ILE A 109 -18.84 7.67 -30.52
CA ILE A 109 -19.96 7.06 -31.28
C ILE A 109 -21.18 7.96 -31.29
N ALA A 110 -21.42 8.70 -30.19
CA ALA A 110 -22.56 9.59 -30.08
C ALA A 110 -22.50 10.80 -31.04
N ALA A 111 -21.32 11.09 -31.60
CA ALA A 111 -21.14 12.16 -32.60
C ALA A 111 -21.30 11.66 -34.04
N GLU A 112 -21.59 10.38 -34.28
CA GLU A 112 -21.75 9.81 -35.60
C GLU A 112 -23.17 10.00 -36.15
N ASP A 113 -23.29 10.22 -37.44
CA ASP A 113 -24.56 10.45 -38.12
C ASP A 113 -25.53 9.26 -38.07
N PHE A 114 -25.00 8.03 -37.94
CA PHE A 114 -25.79 6.83 -37.75
C PHE A 114 -26.34 6.64 -36.34
N PHE A 115 -25.82 7.39 -35.37
CA PHE A 115 -26.24 7.27 -33.97
C PHE A 115 -27.56 7.99 -33.74
N SER A 116 -28.65 7.30 -33.95
CA SER A 116 -30.01 7.84 -33.94
C SER A 116 -30.62 8.03 -32.53
N VAL A 117 -29.85 7.75 -31.47
CA VAL A 117 -30.32 7.94 -30.10
C VAL A 117 -30.40 9.44 -29.80
N ASN A 118 -31.54 9.86 -29.21
CA ASN A 118 -31.74 11.25 -28.87
C ASN A 118 -30.62 11.76 -27.95
N GLU A 119 -29.97 12.88 -28.31
CA GLU A 119 -28.90 13.54 -27.55
C GLU A 119 -29.28 13.88 -26.10
N ASN A 120 -30.60 14.05 -25.84
CA ASN A 120 -31.09 14.23 -24.47
C ASN A 120 -31.04 12.95 -23.63
N ILE A 121 -30.86 11.77 -24.26
CA ILE A 121 -30.74 10.48 -23.57
C ILE A 121 -29.26 10.10 -23.48
N ILE A 122 -28.56 10.01 -24.61
CA ILE A 122 -27.11 9.73 -24.66
C ILE A 122 -26.46 10.82 -25.46
N ASN A 123 -25.68 11.67 -24.81
CA ASN A 123 -24.94 12.77 -25.42
C ASN A 123 -23.45 12.52 -25.59
N GLN A 124 -22.93 11.48 -24.95
CA GLN A 124 -21.56 11.01 -25.13
C GLN A 124 -21.51 9.49 -24.96
N LEU A 125 -20.87 8.82 -25.91
CA LEU A 125 -20.51 7.40 -25.82
C LEU A 125 -19.15 7.25 -26.49
N LYS A 126 -18.10 7.20 -25.69
CA LYS A 126 -16.72 7.24 -26.17
C LYS A 126 -15.93 6.03 -25.65
N PRO A 127 -15.93 4.89 -26.35
CA PRO A 127 -14.95 3.85 -26.09
C PRO A 127 -13.54 4.37 -26.38
N ARG A 128 -12.59 3.87 -25.60
CA ARG A 128 -11.18 4.23 -25.72
C ARG A 128 -10.28 3.06 -25.40
N VAL A 129 -9.13 3.03 -26.05
CA VAL A 129 -8.07 2.07 -25.77
C VAL A 129 -6.75 2.79 -25.78
N SER A 130 -5.87 2.43 -24.86
CA SER A 130 -4.51 2.92 -24.85
C SER A 130 -3.54 1.83 -24.46
N TRP A 131 -2.36 1.89 -25.07
CA TRP A 131 -1.22 1.06 -24.72
C TRP A 131 0.02 1.93 -24.63
N GLY A 132 0.90 1.65 -23.65
CA GLY A 132 2.13 2.39 -23.54
C GLY A 132 3.13 1.79 -22.59
N THR A 133 4.35 2.29 -22.70
CA THR A 133 5.48 1.95 -21.84
C THR A 133 6.01 3.19 -21.13
N LEU A 134 6.46 3.01 -19.89
CA LEU A 134 7.12 4.02 -19.07
C LEU A 134 8.38 3.42 -18.45
N GLY A 135 9.46 4.18 -18.38
CA GLY A 135 10.68 3.81 -17.67
C GLY A 135 10.65 4.27 -16.23
N ASN A 136 11.02 3.38 -15.31
CA ASN A 136 11.28 3.73 -13.92
C ASN A 136 12.76 3.58 -13.61
N GLN A 137 13.36 4.64 -13.06
CA GLN A 137 14.75 4.68 -12.61
C GLN A 137 14.88 4.67 -11.07
N ASN A 138 13.79 4.58 -10.34
CA ASN A 138 13.79 4.74 -8.89
C ASN A 138 14.26 3.47 -8.16
N THR A 139 15.49 3.09 -8.44
CA THR A 139 16.16 1.94 -7.85
C THR A 139 17.04 2.38 -6.67
N LYS A 140 17.22 1.52 -5.68
CA LYS A 140 18.04 1.85 -4.49
C LYS A 140 19.54 1.82 -4.73
N SER A 141 20.01 1.17 -5.77
CA SER A 141 21.45 0.97 -6.04
C SER A 141 21.89 1.84 -7.20
N TYR A 142 22.80 2.77 -6.96
CA TYR A 142 22.83 3.95 -7.79
C TYR A 142 24.14 4.27 -8.42
N TYR A 143 25.14 3.47 -8.18
CA TYR A 143 26.45 3.83 -8.67
C TYR A 143 27.02 2.70 -9.51
N PRO A 144 27.22 2.93 -10.79
CA PRO A 144 28.02 2.02 -11.61
C PRO A 144 29.50 2.14 -11.26
N MET A 145 29.83 2.22 -9.97
CA MET A 145 31.17 2.41 -9.46
C MET A 145 31.42 1.55 -8.24
N TYR A 146 32.62 1.03 -8.10
CA TYR A 146 33.02 0.38 -6.86
C TYR A 146 33.22 1.43 -5.77
N LEU A 147 32.46 1.29 -4.69
CA LEU A 147 32.64 2.11 -3.49
C LEU A 147 33.50 1.35 -2.50
N LEU A 148 34.65 1.92 -2.16
CA LEU A 148 35.48 1.43 -1.07
C LEU A 148 34.72 1.63 0.24
N GLN A 149 34.54 0.56 0.98
CA GLN A 149 33.93 0.61 2.30
C GLN A 149 34.99 0.87 3.34
N ILE A 150 34.95 2.03 3.98
CA ILE A 150 35.84 2.34 5.09
C ILE A 150 35.26 1.68 6.35
N VAL A 151 35.92 0.67 6.87
CA VAL A 151 35.57 -0.01 8.13
C VAL A 151 36.27 0.76 9.26
N LYS A 152 35.48 1.59 9.95
CA LYS A 152 35.96 2.32 11.15
C LYS A 152 36.30 1.35 12.29
N THR A 153 37.18 1.84 13.16
CA THR A 153 37.70 1.22 14.40
C THR A 153 36.77 0.30 15.12
N ASN A 154 36.61 -0.87 14.91
CA ASN A 154 35.95 -2.02 15.61
C ASN A 154 35.51 -3.12 14.63
N GLY A 155 35.65 -2.90 13.31
CA GLY A 155 35.25 -3.87 12.30
C GLY A 155 36.42 -4.66 11.69
N GLY A 156 37.64 -4.27 11.93
CA GLY A 156 38.82 -5.00 11.50
C GLY A 156 39.25 -6.05 12.54
N SER A 157 39.44 -7.29 12.10
CA SER A 157 39.99 -8.37 12.94
C SER A 157 41.51 -8.27 13.18
N TRP A 158 42.15 -7.28 12.62
CA TRP A 158 43.59 -7.11 12.70
C TRP A 158 44.01 -6.10 13.77
N LEU A 159 44.95 -6.51 14.62
CA LEU A 159 45.59 -5.65 15.60
C LEU A 159 46.96 -5.21 15.03
N MET A 160 47.24 -3.91 15.11
CA MET A 160 48.60 -3.36 14.90
C MET A 160 49.08 -2.85 16.25
N GLY A 161 49.88 -3.65 16.93
CA GLY A 161 50.20 -3.45 18.35
C GLY A 161 48.90 -3.51 19.18
N ASP A 162 48.66 -2.53 20.02
CA ASP A 162 47.46 -2.44 20.88
C ASP A 162 46.29 -1.68 20.23
N SER A 163 46.37 -1.33 18.96
CA SER A 163 45.35 -0.56 18.27
C SER A 163 44.68 -1.33 17.12
N LYS A 164 43.40 -1.06 16.89
CA LYS A 164 42.65 -1.50 15.70
C LYS A 164 42.60 -0.37 14.69
N PRO A 165 43.39 -0.41 13.62
CA PRO A 165 43.40 0.65 12.61
C PRO A 165 42.10 0.66 11.79
N THR A 166 41.78 1.82 11.24
CA THR A 166 40.75 1.93 10.20
C THR A 166 41.28 1.26 8.93
N VAL A 167 40.51 0.33 8.39
CA VAL A 167 40.85 -0.43 7.20
C VAL A 167 39.85 -0.20 6.07
N ALA A 168 40.30 -0.31 4.83
CA ALA A 168 39.40 -0.37 3.68
C ALA A 168 38.93 -1.80 3.47
N GLY A 169 37.61 -2.03 3.48
CA GLY A 169 37.02 -3.31 3.13
C GLY A 169 36.98 -3.52 1.61
N MET A 170 36.82 -4.76 1.19
CA MET A 170 36.58 -5.07 -0.23
C MET A 170 35.29 -4.37 -0.68
N PRO A 171 35.28 -3.75 -1.87
CA PRO A 171 34.06 -3.20 -2.43
C PRO A 171 33.07 -4.29 -2.71
N GLY A 172 31.77 -3.99 -2.54
CA GLY A 172 30.69 -4.89 -2.97
C GLY A 172 30.71 -5.14 -4.47
N THR A 173 30.13 -6.25 -4.90
CA THR A 173 30.00 -6.56 -6.33
C THR A 173 29.08 -5.58 -7.04
N LEU A 174 29.41 -5.20 -8.28
CA LEU A 174 28.57 -4.36 -9.13
C LEU A 174 27.72 -5.21 -10.07
N SER A 175 26.47 -4.82 -10.24
CA SER A 175 25.67 -5.35 -11.34
C SER A 175 26.18 -4.80 -12.67
N SER A 176 26.49 -5.69 -13.60
CA SER A 176 26.91 -5.33 -14.96
C SER A 176 25.74 -5.05 -15.91
N SER A 177 24.48 -5.21 -15.44
CA SER A 177 23.28 -5.21 -16.28
C SER A 177 22.13 -4.40 -15.69
N LEU A 178 22.39 -3.54 -14.70
CA LEU A 178 21.33 -2.73 -14.10
C LEU A 178 20.85 -1.66 -15.09
N THR A 179 19.55 -1.69 -15.41
CA THR A 179 18.89 -0.79 -16.37
C THR A 179 17.51 -0.38 -15.91
N TRP A 180 16.78 0.34 -16.76
CA TRP A 180 15.43 0.78 -16.53
C TRP A 180 14.48 -0.37 -16.24
N GLU A 181 13.65 -0.20 -15.21
CA GLU A 181 12.43 -0.99 -15.07
C GLU A 181 11.40 -0.47 -16.08
N THR A 182 10.68 -1.36 -16.74
CA THR A 182 9.70 -0.98 -17.75
C THR A 182 8.28 -1.28 -17.29
N VAL A 183 7.45 -0.24 -17.21
CA VAL A 183 6.02 -0.39 -16.93
C VAL A 183 5.26 -0.35 -18.24
N GLN A 184 4.62 -1.46 -18.59
CA GLN A 184 3.71 -1.59 -19.72
C GLN A 184 2.28 -1.55 -19.23
N SER A 185 1.43 -0.71 -19.84
CA SER A 185 0.01 -0.60 -19.48
C SER A 185 -0.86 -0.72 -20.71
N LEU A 186 -1.88 -1.57 -20.64
CA LEU A 186 -3.00 -1.63 -21.57
C LEU A 186 -4.24 -1.19 -20.80
N ASN A 187 -4.96 -0.17 -21.31
CA ASN A 187 -6.24 0.29 -20.77
C ASN A 187 -7.31 0.20 -21.85
N ILE A 188 -8.48 -0.30 -21.47
CA ILE A 188 -9.69 -0.34 -22.29
C ILE A 188 -10.80 0.25 -21.45
N GLY A 189 -11.47 1.26 -21.95
CA GLY A 189 -12.50 1.95 -21.19
C GLY A 189 -13.54 2.62 -22.06
N PHE A 190 -14.50 3.25 -21.42
CA PHE A 190 -15.48 4.09 -22.08
C PHE A 190 -15.91 5.27 -21.19
N ASP A 191 -16.28 6.36 -21.83
CA ASP A 191 -16.91 7.53 -21.21
C ASP A 191 -18.35 7.62 -21.72
N LEU A 192 -19.31 7.62 -20.81
CA LEU A 192 -20.74 7.69 -21.10
C LEU A 192 -21.34 8.94 -20.45
N GLY A 193 -21.92 9.82 -21.25
CA GLY A 193 -22.71 10.96 -20.82
C GLY A 193 -24.17 10.76 -21.20
N MET A 194 -25.06 10.91 -20.23
CA MET A 194 -26.50 10.70 -20.40
C MET A 194 -27.32 11.84 -19.81
N LEU A 195 -28.60 11.94 -20.28
CA LEU A 195 -29.60 12.85 -19.74
C LEU A 195 -29.11 14.30 -19.68
N ARG A 196 -28.52 14.79 -20.78
CA ARG A 196 -27.90 16.12 -20.85
C ARG A 196 -26.75 16.31 -19.85
N ASN A 197 -25.86 15.33 -19.73
CA ASN A 197 -24.75 15.29 -18.77
C ASN A 197 -25.15 15.30 -17.28
N ARG A 198 -26.41 14.93 -16.97
CA ARG A 198 -26.77 14.71 -15.56
C ARG A 198 -26.10 13.46 -15.00
N LEU A 199 -26.07 12.38 -15.79
CA LEU A 199 -25.35 11.16 -15.48
C LEU A 199 -24.10 11.08 -16.35
N ASN A 200 -22.94 10.98 -15.70
CA ASN A 200 -21.67 10.67 -16.35
C ASN A 200 -21.07 9.44 -15.72
N ILE A 201 -20.64 8.49 -16.53
CA ILE A 201 -20.00 7.24 -16.11
C ILE A 201 -18.70 7.09 -16.89
N ASN A 202 -17.61 6.83 -16.17
CA ASN A 202 -16.32 6.44 -16.72
C ASN A 202 -15.99 5.04 -16.22
N PHE A 203 -15.58 4.17 -17.10
CA PHE A 203 -15.15 2.81 -16.76
C PHE A 203 -13.82 2.53 -17.45
N ASP A 204 -12.89 1.92 -16.72
CA ASP A 204 -11.61 1.45 -17.20
C ASP A 204 -11.31 0.04 -16.71
N TYR A 205 -10.85 -0.81 -17.61
CA TYR A 205 -10.18 -2.04 -17.29
C TYR A 205 -8.72 -1.94 -17.72
N PHE A 206 -7.79 -2.31 -16.84
CA PHE A 206 -6.38 -2.21 -17.13
C PHE A 206 -5.59 -3.47 -16.81
N ILE A 207 -4.53 -3.68 -17.58
CA ILE A 207 -3.46 -4.64 -17.29
C ILE A 207 -2.16 -3.86 -17.29
N ARG A 208 -1.48 -3.86 -16.15
CA ARG A 208 -0.15 -3.25 -15.99
C ARG A 208 0.86 -4.34 -15.69
N LYS A 209 1.93 -4.37 -16.48
CA LYS A 209 3.10 -5.23 -16.24
C LYS A 209 4.27 -4.35 -15.90
N THR A 210 4.93 -4.59 -14.77
CA THR A 210 6.21 -3.98 -14.44
C THR A 210 7.27 -5.06 -14.69
N LEU A 211 8.06 -4.85 -15.73
CA LEU A 211 9.06 -5.78 -16.21
C LEU A 211 10.45 -5.30 -15.80
N ASP A 212 11.34 -6.27 -15.66
CA ASP A 212 12.75 -6.00 -15.35
C ASP A 212 12.93 -5.14 -14.08
N MET A 213 12.07 -5.38 -13.06
CA MET A 213 12.23 -4.73 -11.76
C MET A 213 13.53 -5.18 -11.12
N VAL A 214 14.18 -4.24 -10.40
CA VAL A 214 15.36 -4.56 -9.62
C VAL A 214 14.97 -5.40 -8.42
N GLY A 215 15.24 -6.69 -8.51
CA GLY A 215 15.03 -7.67 -7.47
C GLY A 215 16.31 -8.02 -6.71
N PRO A 216 16.21 -8.92 -5.72
CA PRO A 216 17.38 -9.41 -4.98
C PRO A 216 18.35 -10.13 -5.91
N ALA A 217 19.56 -10.28 -5.43
CA ALA A 217 20.55 -11.12 -6.09
C ALA A 217 20.03 -12.56 -6.23
N SER A 218 20.35 -13.21 -7.34
CA SER A 218 20.14 -14.66 -7.44
C SER A 218 20.99 -15.38 -6.39
N GLU A 219 20.42 -16.40 -5.79
CA GLU A 219 21.16 -17.22 -4.82
C GLU A 219 22.34 -17.90 -5.48
N VAL A 220 23.50 -17.79 -4.87
CA VAL A 220 24.72 -18.47 -5.28
C VAL A 220 25.25 -19.31 -4.13
N ALA A 221 26.01 -20.36 -4.44
CA ALA A 221 26.59 -21.20 -3.43
C ALA A 221 27.46 -20.37 -2.45
N SER A 222 27.37 -20.67 -1.16
CA SER A 222 28.08 -19.94 -0.08
C SER A 222 29.60 -19.89 -0.25
N ILE A 223 30.16 -20.81 -1.01
CA ILE A 223 31.59 -20.84 -1.37
C ILE A 223 32.04 -19.60 -2.16
N TYR A 224 31.10 -18.85 -2.75
CA TYR A 224 31.40 -17.62 -3.49
C TYR A 224 31.96 -16.52 -2.57
N GLY A 225 31.63 -16.55 -1.27
CA GLY A 225 32.18 -15.66 -0.24
C GLY A 225 31.86 -14.17 -0.39
N ILE A 226 31.13 -13.78 -1.44
CA ILE A 226 30.75 -12.37 -1.72
C ILE A 226 29.26 -12.33 -2.08
N GLY A 227 28.52 -11.38 -1.51
CA GLY A 227 27.12 -11.13 -1.88
C GLY A 227 27.00 -10.70 -3.33
N MET A 228 26.09 -11.34 -4.07
CA MET A 228 25.79 -10.94 -5.44
C MET A 228 25.01 -9.62 -5.47
N PRO A 229 25.19 -8.78 -6.49
CA PRO A 229 24.45 -7.54 -6.62
C PRO A 229 23.00 -7.79 -7.07
N ALA A 230 22.12 -6.86 -6.74
CA ALA A 230 20.77 -6.83 -7.29
C ALA A 230 20.79 -6.77 -8.82
N SER A 231 19.80 -7.30 -9.46
CA SER A 231 19.67 -7.34 -10.91
C SER A 231 18.22 -7.13 -11.35
N ASN A 232 17.99 -6.83 -12.65
CA ASN A 232 16.65 -6.73 -13.23
C ASN A 232 16.08 -8.12 -13.50
N ASN A 233 15.52 -8.77 -12.48
CA ASN A 233 15.12 -10.17 -12.50
C ASN A 233 13.71 -10.43 -11.96
N THR A 234 12.94 -9.39 -11.71
CA THR A 234 11.60 -9.48 -11.11
C THR A 234 10.56 -8.85 -12.01
N ASP A 235 9.44 -9.54 -12.26
CA ASP A 235 8.31 -9.04 -13.01
C ASP A 235 7.02 -9.12 -12.18
N LEU A 236 6.20 -8.08 -12.27
CA LEU A 236 4.92 -7.98 -11.61
C LEU A 236 3.81 -7.67 -12.60
N ARG A 237 2.65 -8.31 -12.45
CA ARG A 237 1.46 -8.04 -13.26
C ARG A 237 0.30 -7.64 -12.37
N THR A 238 -0.28 -6.48 -12.64
CA THR A 238 -1.50 -5.99 -11.98
C THR A 238 -2.64 -5.95 -13.00
N LYS A 239 -3.78 -6.51 -12.64
CA LYS A 239 -5.04 -6.40 -13.36
C LYS A 239 -6.05 -5.70 -12.48
N GLY A 240 -6.83 -4.80 -13.06
CA GLY A 240 -7.82 -4.07 -12.29
C GLY A 240 -8.86 -3.39 -13.15
N TRP A 241 -9.85 -2.83 -12.48
CA TRP A 241 -10.87 -2.01 -13.09
C TRP A 241 -11.20 -0.83 -12.17
N GLU A 242 -11.69 0.22 -12.78
CA GLU A 242 -12.10 1.45 -12.11
C GLU A 242 -13.43 1.91 -12.70
N ILE A 243 -14.34 2.37 -11.86
CA ILE A 243 -15.59 2.99 -12.25
C ILE A 243 -15.77 4.30 -11.48
N ALA A 244 -16.17 5.34 -12.19
CA ALA A 244 -16.63 6.58 -11.60
C ALA A 244 -17.97 6.95 -12.19
N ALA A 245 -18.94 7.27 -11.35
CA ALA A 245 -20.27 7.71 -11.74
C ALA A 245 -20.62 9.00 -11.02
N SER A 246 -21.15 9.97 -11.74
CA SER A 246 -21.63 11.21 -11.16
C SER A 246 -23.03 11.54 -11.67
N TRP A 247 -23.89 11.90 -10.75
CA TRP A 247 -25.24 12.37 -11.02
C TRP A 247 -25.40 13.81 -10.52
N ARG A 248 -25.93 14.70 -11.33
CA ARG A 248 -26.27 16.07 -10.93
C ARG A 248 -27.61 16.42 -11.47
N ASP A 249 -28.51 16.90 -10.58
CA ASP A 249 -29.85 17.30 -11.00
C ASP A 249 -30.42 18.35 -10.04
N LYS A 250 -31.64 18.79 -10.37
CA LYS A 250 -32.38 19.79 -9.61
C LYS A 250 -33.81 19.33 -9.39
N ILE A 251 -34.25 19.35 -8.13
CA ILE A 251 -35.65 19.10 -7.74
C ILE A 251 -36.23 20.39 -7.15
N GLY A 252 -37.09 21.08 -7.90
CA GLY A 252 -37.60 22.38 -7.48
C GLY A 252 -36.46 23.41 -7.32
N GLN A 253 -36.16 23.83 -6.09
CA GLN A 253 -35.09 24.77 -5.77
C GLN A 253 -33.86 24.08 -5.15
N ILE A 254 -33.85 22.76 -5.05
CA ILE A 254 -32.76 21.98 -4.48
C ILE A 254 -31.88 21.49 -5.63
N ASN A 255 -30.62 21.94 -5.69
CA ASN A 255 -29.59 21.34 -6.52
C ASN A 255 -28.93 20.22 -5.71
N TYR A 256 -28.69 19.05 -6.32
CA TYR A 256 -28.04 17.96 -5.64
C TYR A 256 -27.07 17.24 -6.58
N ASN A 257 -26.03 16.66 -5.99
CA ASN A 257 -25.05 15.84 -6.67
C ASN A 257 -24.76 14.56 -5.88
N ILE A 258 -24.54 13.49 -6.61
CA ILE A 258 -24.08 12.21 -6.10
C ILE A 258 -22.89 11.79 -6.93
N GLY A 259 -21.74 11.59 -6.30
CA GLY A 259 -20.53 11.06 -6.89
C GLY A 259 -20.20 9.69 -6.28
N PHE A 260 -19.92 8.70 -7.09
CA PHE A 260 -19.47 7.40 -6.66
C PHE A 260 -18.26 6.98 -7.46
N ASN A 261 -17.23 6.46 -6.81
CA ASN A 261 -16.11 5.81 -7.46
C ASN A 261 -15.78 4.50 -6.75
N MET A 262 -15.33 3.51 -7.51
CA MET A 262 -14.86 2.26 -7.00
C MET A 262 -13.73 1.73 -7.88
N ALA A 263 -12.69 1.19 -7.25
CA ALA A 263 -11.59 0.56 -7.95
C ALA A 263 -11.23 -0.77 -7.28
N ASP A 264 -10.86 -1.74 -8.10
CA ASP A 264 -10.35 -3.02 -7.63
C ASP A 264 -9.18 -3.47 -8.48
N SER A 265 -8.14 -4.00 -7.84
CA SER A 265 -6.98 -4.54 -8.54
C SER A 265 -6.33 -5.68 -7.78
N ARG A 266 -5.73 -6.59 -8.54
CA ARG A 266 -4.95 -7.72 -8.03
C ARG A 266 -3.59 -7.74 -8.71
N SER A 267 -2.54 -7.95 -7.91
CA SER A 267 -1.16 -8.00 -8.39
C SER A 267 -0.58 -9.39 -8.19
N PHE A 268 0.10 -9.88 -9.22
CA PHE A 268 0.70 -11.21 -9.24
C PHE A 268 2.17 -11.10 -9.61
N VAL A 269 2.98 -11.92 -9.00
CA VAL A 269 4.41 -12.06 -9.30
C VAL A 269 4.56 -12.96 -10.52
N ASP A 270 4.98 -12.39 -11.67
CA ASP A 270 5.18 -13.18 -12.90
C ASP A 270 6.59 -13.80 -12.96
N LYS A 271 7.58 -13.14 -12.31
CA LYS A 271 8.96 -13.63 -12.23
C LYS A 271 9.62 -13.15 -10.94
N TYR A 272 10.34 -14.02 -10.26
CA TYR A 272 11.13 -13.72 -9.06
C TYR A 272 12.23 -14.78 -8.88
N PRO A 273 13.44 -14.41 -8.41
CA PRO A 273 14.54 -15.37 -8.21
C PRO A 273 14.35 -16.18 -6.93
N ASN A 274 13.43 -17.14 -6.96
CA ASN A 274 13.12 -18.09 -5.90
C ASN A 274 12.83 -19.44 -6.52
N GLU A 275 13.87 -20.17 -6.89
CA GLU A 275 13.76 -21.47 -7.54
C GLU A 275 13.27 -22.56 -6.60
N SER A 276 13.58 -22.47 -5.31
CA SER A 276 13.09 -23.37 -4.27
C SER A 276 11.61 -23.19 -3.97
N LYS A 277 10.97 -22.12 -4.49
CA LYS A 277 9.59 -21.71 -4.20
C LYS A 277 9.34 -21.51 -2.69
N SER A 278 10.35 -21.05 -1.96
CA SER A 278 10.24 -20.77 -0.52
C SER A 278 9.13 -19.76 -0.23
N LEU A 279 8.33 -20.01 0.80
CA LEU A 279 7.29 -19.11 1.30
C LEU A 279 7.85 -17.94 2.12
N SER A 280 9.14 -17.95 2.44
CA SER A 280 9.80 -16.85 3.17
C SER A 280 10.03 -15.61 2.31
N THR A 281 9.85 -15.71 1.00
CA THR A 281 9.99 -14.60 0.05
C THR A 281 8.93 -14.72 -1.05
N TYR A 282 8.94 -13.81 -2.03
CA TYR A 282 8.02 -13.90 -3.17
C TYR A 282 8.32 -15.12 -4.04
N TYR A 283 7.29 -15.67 -4.66
CA TYR A 283 7.38 -16.79 -5.60
C TYR A 283 6.51 -16.52 -6.83
N LYS A 284 6.82 -17.21 -7.93
CA LYS A 284 6.08 -17.08 -9.17
C LYS A 284 4.59 -17.43 -8.98
N ASP A 285 3.71 -16.66 -9.61
CA ASP A 285 2.24 -16.75 -9.55
C ASP A 285 1.61 -16.38 -8.20
N GLN A 286 2.42 -15.93 -7.23
CA GLN A 286 1.91 -15.42 -5.97
C GLN A 286 1.04 -14.18 -6.19
N GLU A 287 -0.15 -14.16 -5.61
CA GLU A 287 -0.91 -12.92 -5.44
C GLU A 287 -0.31 -12.11 -4.28
N LEU A 288 -0.01 -10.84 -4.51
CA LEU A 288 0.50 -9.97 -3.45
C LEU A 288 -0.52 -9.82 -2.32
N GLY A 289 -0.02 -9.86 -1.12
CA GLY A 289 -0.84 -9.78 0.10
C GLY A 289 -1.44 -11.11 0.53
N ALA A 290 -1.22 -12.22 -0.18
CA ALA A 290 -1.67 -13.55 0.25
C ALA A 290 -1.12 -13.88 1.65
N ILE A 291 -2.01 -14.34 2.54
CA ILE A 291 -1.70 -14.70 3.92
C ILE A 291 -1.73 -16.22 4.03
N TRP A 292 -0.57 -16.82 4.28
CA TRP A 292 -0.45 -18.22 4.60
C TRP A 292 -0.66 -18.43 6.10
N GLY A 293 -1.47 -19.41 6.47
CA GLY A 293 -1.76 -19.67 7.85
C GLY A 293 -2.38 -21.05 8.07
N TYR A 294 -2.45 -21.43 9.35
CA TYR A 294 -3.03 -22.67 9.80
C TYR A 294 -4.56 -22.59 9.87
N VAL A 295 -5.21 -23.74 9.80
CA VAL A 295 -6.65 -23.84 10.05
C VAL A 295 -6.88 -24.15 11.51
N THR A 296 -7.74 -23.39 12.15
CA THR A 296 -8.14 -23.61 13.54
C THR A 296 -9.39 -24.48 13.58
N HIS A 297 -9.33 -25.60 14.28
CA HIS A 297 -10.50 -26.40 14.61
C HIS A 297 -11.30 -25.75 15.74
N GLY A 298 -10.62 -25.34 16.82
CA GLY A 298 -11.26 -24.70 17.97
C GLY A 298 -10.29 -24.45 19.13
N ILE A 299 -10.85 -24.15 20.30
CA ILE A 299 -10.16 -24.08 21.57
C ILE A 299 -10.56 -25.32 22.36
N ALA A 300 -9.59 -26.09 22.85
CA ALA A 300 -9.83 -27.29 23.65
C ALA A 300 -10.56 -26.94 24.96
N LYS A 301 -11.68 -27.58 25.22
CA LYS A 301 -12.51 -27.34 26.41
C LYS A 301 -12.11 -28.16 27.62
N SER A 302 -11.26 -29.15 27.44
CA SER A 302 -10.73 -29.99 28.51
C SER A 302 -9.36 -30.54 28.14
N GLN A 303 -8.61 -30.96 29.17
CA GLN A 303 -7.31 -31.64 28.94
C GLN A 303 -7.47 -32.94 28.13
N SER A 304 -8.53 -33.71 28.40
CA SER A 304 -8.80 -34.95 27.67
C SER A 304 -9.10 -34.71 26.17
N GLU A 305 -9.77 -33.63 25.83
CA GLU A 305 -10.01 -33.23 24.42
C GLU A 305 -8.70 -32.90 23.72
N MET A 306 -7.82 -32.13 24.36
CA MET A 306 -6.50 -31.82 23.80
C MET A 306 -5.62 -33.06 23.68
N ASP A 307 -5.61 -33.90 24.68
CA ASP A 307 -4.81 -35.15 24.67
C ASP A 307 -5.26 -36.11 23.56
N GLU A 308 -6.55 -36.14 23.25
CA GLU A 308 -7.08 -36.91 22.11
C GLU A 308 -6.71 -36.27 20.78
N TRP A 309 -6.86 -34.95 20.68
CA TRP A 309 -6.57 -34.18 19.45
C TRP A 309 -5.10 -34.31 19.03
N ILE A 310 -4.17 -34.16 19.97
CA ILE A 310 -2.73 -34.21 19.75
C ILE A 310 -2.23 -35.58 19.20
N LYS A 311 -2.94 -36.67 19.43
CA LYS A 311 -2.55 -37.99 18.89
C LYS A 311 -2.44 -37.99 17.36
N ASP A 312 -3.34 -37.22 16.70
CA ASP A 312 -3.41 -37.15 15.26
C ASP A 312 -3.12 -35.74 14.71
N ASN A 313 -2.79 -34.77 15.58
CA ASN A 313 -2.58 -33.35 15.19
C ASN A 313 -1.51 -32.73 16.11
N ASN A 314 -0.32 -33.28 16.16
CA ASN A 314 0.73 -32.88 17.10
C ASN A 314 1.52 -31.65 16.57
N PRO A 315 1.41 -30.44 17.18
CA PRO A 315 2.19 -29.29 16.73
C PRO A 315 3.69 -29.48 16.99
N SER A 316 4.51 -29.18 15.98
CA SER A 316 5.98 -29.23 16.04
C SER A 316 6.59 -28.10 16.88
N TRP A 317 5.78 -27.12 17.30
CA TRP A 317 6.19 -26.00 18.15
C TRP A 317 5.43 -25.99 19.48
N GLY A 318 5.97 -25.25 20.44
CA GLY A 318 5.39 -25.15 21.78
C GLY A 318 5.55 -26.43 22.57
N SER A 319 5.02 -26.45 23.78
CA SER A 319 5.01 -27.62 24.67
C SER A 319 4.00 -27.44 25.79
N GLY A 320 3.46 -28.57 26.30
CA GLY A 320 2.49 -28.55 27.39
C GLY A 320 1.12 -28.04 26.92
N TRP A 321 0.69 -28.50 25.77
CA TRP A 321 -0.64 -28.25 25.23
C TRP A 321 -1.72 -28.79 26.16
N GLY A 322 -2.80 -28.06 26.33
CA GLY A 322 -3.85 -28.44 27.25
C GLY A 322 -5.17 -27.73 27.02
N GLU A 323 -6.07 -27.84 28.00
CA GLU A 323 -7.33 -27.15 27.97
C GLU A 323 -7.13 -25.63 27.81
N GLY A 324 -7.92 -25.01 26.92
CA GLY A 324 -7.84 -23.60 26.58
C GLY A 324 -6.87 -23.25 25.46
N ASP A 325 -6.11 -24.22 24.95
CA ASP A 325 -5.20 -24.02 23.81
C ASP A 325 -5.89 -24.28 22.48
N ILE A 326 -5.30 -23.73 21.41
CA ILE A 326 -5.82 -23.85 20.03
C ILE A 326 -5.55 -25.27 19.51
N MET A 327 -6.56 -25.89 18.94
CA MET A 327 -6.47 -27.10 18.15
C MET A 327 -6.31 -26.72 16.67
N PHE A 328 -5.16 -27.08 16.08
CA PHE A 328 -4.85 -26.84 14.66
C PHE A 328 -5.14 -28.11 13.84
N GLU A 329 -5.61 -27.94 12.60
CA GLU A 329 -5.90 -29.06 11.71
C GLU A 329 -4.64 -29.52 10.97
N ASP A 330 -4.42 -30.84 10.95
CA ASP A 330 -3.48 -31.52 10.05
C ASP A 330 -4.10 -31.54 8.64
N LEU A 331 -3.51 -30.80 7.71
CA LEU A 331 -4.01 -30.70 6.34
C LEU A 331 -3.39 -31.71 5.38
N ASN A 332 -2.21 -32.23 5.69
CA ASN A 332 -1.49 -33.17 4.84
C ASN A 332 -1.64 -34.64 5.31
N GLY A 333 -2.13 -34.89 6.53
CA GLY A 333 -2.44 -36.20 7.07
C GLY A 333 -1.22 -36.93 7.66
N ASP A 334 -0.14 -36.22 7.99
CA ASP A 334 1.07 -36.80 8.53
C ASP A 334 1.08 -36.89 10.09
N LYS A 335 0.02 -36.39 10.73
CA LYS A 335 -0.18 -36.29 12.18
C LYS A 335 0.74 -35.34 12.92
N VAL A 336 1.42 -34.45 12.22
CA VAL A 336 2.33 -33.46 12.77
C VAL A 336 2.05 -32.09 12.17
N ILE A 337 1.48 -31.19 12.97
CA ILE A 337 1.24 -29.80 12.49
C ILE A 337 2.58 -29.08 12.38
N ASN A 338 2.94 -28.69 11.16
CA ASN A 338 4.24 -28.05 10.90
C ASN A 338 4.20 -27.14 9.65
N GLU A 339 5.36 -26.58 9.30
CA GLU A 339 5.54 -25.70 8.12
C GLU A 339 5.98 -26.48 6.88
N GLY A 340 6.12 -27.81 6.97
CA GLY A 340 6.72 -28.63 5.93
C GLY A 340 8.13 -28.15 5.57
N ALA A 341 8.47 -28.19 4.30
CA ALA A 341 9.70 -27.61 3.78
C ALA A 341 9.62 -26.08 3.65
N ASN A 342 8.54 -25.45 4.07
CA ASN A 342 8.26 -24.02 3.90
C ASN A 342 8.33 -23.56 2.44
N THR A 343 7.79 -24.36 1.53
CA THR A 343 7.71 -24.09 0.10
C THR A 343 6.27 -24.15 -0.41
N VAL A 344 6.02 -23.67 -1.61
CA VAL A 344 4.69 -23.78 -2.27
C VAL A 344 4.29 -25.24 -2.49
N ASP A 345 5.27 -26.10 -2.78
CA ASP A 345 5.03 -27.50 -3.08
C ASP A 345 4.89 -28.35 -1.79
N ASP A 346 5.45 -27.88 -0.68
CA ASP A 346 5.32 -28.46 0.65
C ASP A 346 5.17 -27.35 1.72
N PRO A 347 3.97 -26.81 1.88
CA PRO A 347 3.67 -25.78 2.88
C PRO A 347 3.38 -26.35 4.28
N GLY A 348 3.48 -27.66 4.48
CA GLY A 348 2.97 -28.36 5.66
C GLY A 348 1.46 -28.16 5.81
N ASP A 349 1.01 -27.80 7.00
CA ASP A 349 -0.42 -27.62 7.31
C ASP A 349 -0.93 -26.19 7.11
N ARG A 350 -0.22 -25.43 6.29
CA ARG A 350 -0.64 -24.07 5.95
C ARG A 350 -1.30 -24.02 4.59
N LYS A 351 -2.28 -23.14 4.47
CA LYS A 351 -2.90 -22.74 3.20
C LYS A 351 -3.09 -21.23 3.14
N ILE A 352 -3.42 -20.69 1.98
CA ILE A 352 -3.80 -19.29 1.86
C ILE A 352 -5.17 -19.11 2.53
N ILE A 353 -5.19 -18.39 3.66
CA ILE A 353 -6.40 -18.15 4.48
C ILE A 353 -7.01 -16.77 4.24
N GLY A 354 -6.29 -15.85 3.62
CA GLY A 354 -6.76 -14.50 3.34
C GLY A 354 -5.83 -13.70 2.45
N ASN A 355 -6.17 -12.42 2.26
CA ASN A 355 -5.36 -11.47 1.51
C ASN A 355 -5.40 -10.08 2.15
N SER A 356 -4.23 -9.51 2.45
CA SER A 356 -4.09 -8.21 3.10
C SER A 356 -4.23 -7.02 2.15
N THR A 357 -4.29 -7.25 0.83
CA THR A 357 -4.45 -6.17 -0.15
C THR A 357 -5.86 -5.58 -0.07
N PRO A 358 -6.00 -4.24 0.05
CA PRO A 358 -7.30 -3.60 0.02
C PRO A 358 -8.01 -3.81 -1.33
N ARG A 359 -9.20 -4.41 -1.30
CA ARG A 359 -10.03 -4.69 -2.47
C ARG A 359 -11.30 -3.85 -2.42
N PHE A 360 -11.82 -3.50 -3.60
CA PHE A 360 -13.03 -2.70 -3.75
C PHE A 360 -12.95 -1.40 -2.93
N ARG A 361 -11.90 -0.59 -3.21
CA ARG A 361 -11.75 0.74 -2.62
C ARG A 361 -12.79 1.65 -3.24
N PHE A 362 -13.57 2.32 -2.41
CA PHE A 362 -14.65 3.17 -2.88
C PHE A 362 -14.66 4.54 -2.22
N GLY A 363 -15.26 5.49 -2.93
CA GLY A 363 -15.63 6.81 -2.43
C GLY A 363 -17.07 7.14 -2.82
N LEU A 364 -17.79 7.78 -1.90
CA LEU A 364 -19.14 8.30 -2.13
C LEU A 364 -19.18 9.76 -1.69
N ASP A 365 -19.49 10.62 -2.65
CA ASP A 365 -19.66 12.06 -2.46
C ASP A 365 -21.13 12.43 -2.62
N LEU A 366 -21.70 13.12 -1.64
CA LEU A 366 -23.08 13.59 -1.66
C LEU A 366 -23.09 15.09 -1.35
N GLY A 367 -23.82 15.86 -2.15
CA GLY A 367 -23.99 17.28 -1.93
C GLY A 367 -25.39 17.76 -2.27
N CYS A 368 -25.86 18.76 -1.55
CA CYS A 368 -27.07 19.48 -1.91
C CYS A 368 -27.00 20.95 -1.51
N GLU A 369 -27.68 21.79 -2.28
CA GLU A 369 -27.80 23.22 -2.06
C GLU A 369 -29.26 23.65 -2.13
N TRP A 370 -29.70 24.43 -1.15
CA TRP A 370 -31.04 24.97 -1.09
C TRP A 370 -31.07 26.35 -0.42
N LYS A 371 -31.46 27.40 -1.14
CA LYS A 371 -31.67 28.76 -0.60
C LYS A 371 -30.52 29.28 0.26
N GLY A 372 -29.28 29.05 -0.18
CA GLY A 372 -28.08 29.47 0.54
C GLY A 372 -27.57 28.46 1.58
N ILE A 373 -28.35 27.43 1.93
CA ILE A 373 -27.84 26.30 2.71
C ILE A 373 -27.14 25.35 1.76
N ASP A 374 -25.93 24.94 2.10
CA ASP A 374 -25.17 23.90 1.41
C ASP A 374 -24.80 22.78 2.39
N PHE A 375 -24.99 21.55 1.93
CA PHE A 375 -24.61 20.34 2.66
C PHE A 375 -23.72 19.48 1.78
N SER A 376 -22.67 18.94 2.35
CA SER A 376 -21.82 17.96 1.68
C SER A 376 -21.32 16.90 2.64
N MET A 377 -21.14 15.68 2.14
CA MET A 377 -20.46 14.61 2.86
C MET A 377 -19.66 13.73 1.91
N PHE A 378 -18.53 13.24 2.41
CA PHE A 378 -17.66 12.34 1.69
C PHE A 378 -17.35 11.10 2.53
N TRP A 379 -17.64 9.94 1.94
CA TRP A 379 -17.31 8.63 2.48
C TRP A 379 -16.18 7.99 1.71
N GLN A 380 -15.31 7.29 2.42
CA GLN A 380 -14.27 6.47 1.85
C GLN A 380 -14.23 5.12 2.54
N GLY A 381 -13.90 4.07 1.80
CA GLY A 381 -13.80 2.75 2.40
C GLY A 381 -13.12 1.70 1.54
N VAL A 382 -12.98 0.54 2.16
CA VAL A 382 -12.45 -0.70 1.60
C VAL A 382 -13.46 -1.79 1.93
N ALA A 383 -14.03 -2.46 0.91
CA ALA A 383 -15.10 -3.42 1.16
C ALA A 383 -14.58 -4.84 1.47
N LYS A 384 -13.30 -5.14 1.15
CA LYS A 384 -12.69 -6.43 1.48
C LYS A 384 -11.20 -6.28 1.77
N ARG A 385 -10.79 -6.80 2.90
CA ARG A 385 -9.40 -6.90 3.33
C ARG A 385 -9.29 -7.85 4.51
N ASP A 386 -8.28 -8.72 4.52
CA ASP A 386 -7.97 -9.56 5.67
C ASP A 386 -6.71 -9.02 6.37
N LEU A 387 -6.71 -8.98 7.69
CA LEU A 387 -5.60 -8.50 8.50
C LEU A 387 -5.23 -9.53 9.55
N TRP A 388 -3.95 -9.82 9.66
CA TRP A 388 -3.40 -10.50 10.81
C TRP A 388 -2.91 -9.45 11.80
N LEU A 389 -3.48 -9.43 13.00
CA LEU A 389 -3.05 -8.57 14.08
C LEU A 389 -2.11 -9.35 14.99
N ASP A 390 -0.98 -8.76 15.33
CA ASP A 390 0.02 -9.32 16.21
C ASP A 390 0.30 -8.42 17.42
N GLY A 391 1.17 -8.89 18.30
CA GLY A 391 1.61 -8.09 19.44
C GLY A 391 0.65 -7.99 20.63
N PRO A 392 1.10 -7.32 21.70
CA PRO A 392 0.39 -7.29 22.98
C PRO A 392 -0.96 -6.58 22.95
N MET A 393 -1.17 -5.63 22.02
CA MET A 393 -2.45 -4.92 21.90
C MET A 393 -3.60 -5.83 21.46
N PHE A 394 -3.29 -6.88 20.69
CA PHE A 394 -4.27 -7.87 20.27
C PHE A 394 -4.27 -9.12 21.17
N TRP A 395 -3.08 -9.61 21.52
CA TRP A 395 -2.92 -10.88 22.24
C TRP A 395 -2.83 -10.74 23.76
N GLY A 396 -2.76 -9.53 24.31
CA GLY A 396 -2.64 -9.29 25.75
C GLY A 396 -1.25 -9.61 26.29
N ILE A 397 -1.18 -10.52 27.25
CA ILE A 397 0.02 -10.84 28.03
C ILE A 397 1.11 -11.64 27.26
N SER A 398 1.23 -11.49 25.97
CA SER A 398 2.13 -12.30 25.13
C SER A 398 3.58 -11.82 25.11
N GLY A 399 3.84 -10.60 25.51
CA GLY A 399 5.13 -9.93 25.32
C GLY A 399 6.16 -10.11 26.45
N GLY A 400 5.93 -11.00 27.40
CA GLY A 400 6.75 -11.12 28.60
C GLY A 400 6.44 -10.04 29.65
N GLU A 401 7.22 -9.99 30.73
CA GLU A 401 6.95 -9.12 31.89
C GLU A 401 6.94 -7.62 31.55
N TRP A 402 7.71 -7.21 30.55
CA TRP A 402 7.90 -5.80 30.20
C TRP A 402 6.80 -5.18 29.32
N GLN A 403 6.02 -6.02 28.63
CA GLN A 403 5.02 -5.56 27.65
C GLN A 403 3.66 -6.27 27.79
N SER A 404 3.44 -6.93 28.91
CA SER A 404 2.23 -7.72 29.15
C SER A 404 1.16 -6.86 29.83
N THR A 405 0.53 -5.98 29.08
CA THR A 405 -0.63 -5.22 29.55
C THR A 405 -1.91 -5.83 29.01
N GLY A 406 -2.79 -6.30 29.91
CA GLY A 406 -4.13 -6.72 29.54
C GLY A 406 -5.05 -5.52 29.35
N LEU A 407 -5.82 -5.49 28.27
CA LEU A 407 -6.93 -4.57 28.05
C LEU A 407 -8.23 -5.24 28.48
N LYS A 408 -9.32 -4.47 28.57
CA LYS A 408 -10.65 -4.98 28.94
C LYS A 408 -11.11 -6.10 27.98
N GLU A 409 -10.82 -5.96 26.71
CA GLU A 409 -11.15 -6.94 25.66
C GLU A 409 -10.51 -8.29 25.89
N HIS A 410 -9.32 -8.32 26.52
CA HIS A 410 -8.60 -9.56 26.83
C HIS A 410 -9.24 -10.34 27.99
N LEU A 411 -10.22 -9.80 28.72
CA LEU A 411 -10.96 -10.54 29.73
C LEU A 411 -11.79 -11.69 29.14
N ASP A 412 -12.02 -11.67 27.82
CA ASP A 412 -12.65 -12.78 27.09
C ASP A 412 -11.64 -13.87 26.69
N TYR A 413 -10.78 -14.26 27.63
CA TYR A 413 -9.85 -15.38 27.49
C TYR A 413 -10.41 -16.67 28.13
N TYR A 414 -9.93 -17.82 27.67
CA TYR A 414 -10.33 -19.12 28.20
C TYR A 414 -10.01 -19.26 29.69
N ARG A 415 -11.02 -19.64 30.48
CA ARG A 415 -10.92 -19.98 31.89
C ARG A 415 -11.74 -21.26 32.16
N PRO A 416 -11.11 -22.32 32.75
CA PRO A 416 -11.80 -23.58 33.00
C PRO A 416 -12.90 -23.44 34.07
N GLU A 417 -13.79 -24.45 34.15
CA GLU A 417 -14.89 -24.48 35.10
C GLU A 417 -14.42 -24.43 36.57
N ASN A 418 -13.25 -24.99 36.85
CA ASN A 418 -12.63 -25.02 38.19
C ASN A 418 -11.67 -23.85 38.45
N THR A 419 -11.78 -22.78 37.68
CA THR A 419 -10.89 -21.63 37.81
C THR A 419 -10.97 -20.96 39.18
N THR A 420 -9.85 -20.48 39.68
CA THR A 420 -9.78 -19.60 40.86
C THR A 420 -9.81 -18.11 40.52
N SER A 421 -9.98 -17.78 39.23
CA SER A 421 -10.05 -16.40 38.77
C SER A 421 -11.27 -15.69 39.33
N VAL A 422 -11.08 -14.43 39.77
CA VAL A 422 -12.17 -13.56 40.23
C VAL A 422 -13.23 -13.26 39.15
N PHE A 423 -12.88 -13.50 37.89
CA PHE A 423 -13.78 -13.32 36.75
C PHE A 423 -14.64 -14.57 36.44
N GLY A 424 -14.49 -15.65 37.22
CA GLY A 424 -15.19 -16.90 37.01
C GLY A 424 -14.79 -17.64 35.72
N PRO A 425 -15.46 -18.79 35.43
CA PRO A 425 -15.17 -19.59 34.25
C PRO A 425 -15.59 -18.91 32.95
N ASN A 426 -14.88 -19.22 31.86
CA ASN A 426 -15.22 -18.80 30.50
C ASN A 426 -14.71 -19.85 29.49
N THR A 427 -15.45 -20.92 29.31
CA THR A 427 -15.09 -22.04 28.42
C THR A 427 -15.48 -21.80 26.97
N ASN A 428 -16.22 -20.71 26.67
CA ASN A 428 -16.59 -20.30 25.32
C ASN A 428 -15.93 -18.97 24.92
N ALA A 429 -14.70 -18.79 25.34
CA ALA A 429 -13.94 -17.56 25.15
C ALA A 429 -13.56 -17.29 23.67
N TYR A 430 -13.39 -16.00 23.34
CA TYR A 430 -12.81 -15.60 22.07
C TYR A 430 -11.32 -15.93 22.02
N PHE A 431 -10.55 -15.47 23.03
CA PHE A 431 -9.10 -15.74 23.13
C PHE A 431 -8.81 -17.11 23.79
N PRO A 432 -7.70 -17.76 23.39
CA PRO A 432 -7.25 -18.97 24.05
C PRO A 432 -6.75 -18.68 25.47
N LYS A 433 -6.30 -19.68 26.15
CA LYS A 433 -5.56 -19.54 27.40
C LYS A 433 -4.34 -18.64 27.18
N MET A 434 -4.18 -17.65 28.04
CA MET A 434 -3.09 -16.69 27.94
C MET A 434 -1.84 -17.20 28.63
N TYR A 435 -0.71 -17.06 27.95
CA TYR A 435 0.59 -17.43 28.47
C TYR A 435 1.54 -16.24 28.43
N MET A 436 2.27 -16.02 29.50
CA MET A 436 3.37 -15.09 29.52
C MET A 436 4.57 -15.68 28.78
N SER A 437 5.13 -14.92 27.84
CA SER A 437 6.32 -15.33 27.07
C SER A 437 6.17 -16.61 26.22
N LYS A 438 4.93 -17.03 25.90
CA LYS A 438 4.66 -18.15 24.98
C LYS A 438 3.72 -17.69 23.87
N ASP A 439 4.11 -17.97 22.65
CA ASP A 439 3.37 -17.62 21.42
C ASP A 439 2.71 -18.83 20.73
N MET A 440 2.60 -19.95 21.43
CA MET A 440 2.14 -21.22 20.86
C MET A 440 0.76 -21.12 20.20
N ASN A 441 -0.15 -20.31 20.76
CA ASN A 441 -1.48 -20.08 20.25
C ASN A 441 -1.55 -18.94 19.19
N GLN A 442 -0.44 -18.24 18.91
CA GLN A 442 -0.41 -17.00 18.14
C GLN A 442 0.07 -17.18 16.71
N LYS A 443 0.16 -18.41 16.22
CA LYS A 443 0.47 -18.66 14.80
C LYS A 443 -0.62 -18.09 13.91
N VAL A 444 -0.23 -17.59 12.73
CA VAL A 444 -1.18 -17.06 11.73
C VAL A 444 -2.22 -18.14 11.42
N GLN A 445 -3.50 -17.86 11.66
CA GLN A 445 -4.56 -18.86 11.63
C GLN A 445 -5.94 -18.27 11.30
N THR A 446 -6.86 -19.13 10.90
CA THR A 446 -8.20 -18.73 10.46
C THR A 446 -9.05 -18.07 11.54
N ARG A 447 -8.95 -18.50 12.81
CA ARG A 447 -9.79 -18.00 13.91
C ARG A 447 -9.58 -16.52 14.21
N TYR A 448 -8.34 -16.05 14.15
CA TYR A 448 -7.99 -14.68 14.53
C TYR A 448 -7.64 -13.79 13.35
N LEU A 449 -7.87 -14.26 12.12
CA LEU A 449 -7.80 -13.43 10.94
C LEU A 449 -8.94 -12.40 10.99
N GLN A 450 -8.59 -11.12 11.00
CA GLN A 450 -9.55 -10.03 11.14
C GLN A 450 -10.04 -9.55 9.79
N ASN A 451 -11.32 -9.16 9.74
CA ASN A 451 -11.87 -8.46 8.59
C ASN A 451 -11.54 -6.96 8.70
N GLY A 452 -10.61 -6.50 7.88
CA GLY A 452 -10.17 -5.11 7.79
C GLY A 452 -11.02 -4.23 6.85
N ALA A 453 -12.20 -4.67 6.46
CA ALA A 453 -13.15 -3.85 5.70
C ALA A 453 -13.66 -2.68 6.55
N TYR A 454 -13.88 -1.53 5.92
CA TYR A 454 -14.41 -0.36 6.61
C TYR A 454 -15.07 0.64 5.67
N ALA A 455 -15.93 1.48 6.23
CA ALA A 455 -16.41 2.71 5.64
C ALA A 455 -16.26 3.86 6.65
N ARG A 456 -15.69 4.99 6.23
CA ARG A 456 -15.46 6.15 7.08
C ARG A 456 -16.06 7.40 6.46
N LEU A 457 -16.82 8.15 7.26
CA LEU A 457 -17.26 9.50 6.93
C LEU A 457 -16.06 10.43 7.12
N LYS A 458 -15.38 10.72 6.00
CA LYS A 458 -14.14 11.50 5.98
C LYS A 458 -14.39 12.98 6.21
N ASN A 459 -15.49 13.48 5.69
CA ASN A 459 -15.89 14.86 5.85
C ASN A 459 -17.41 14.98 5.80
N ILE A 460 -17.96 15.82 6.67
CA ILE A 460 -19.34 16.30 6.61
C ILE A 460 -19.33 17.80 6.87
N GLN A 461 -20.04 18.55 6.06
CA GLN A 461 -20.11 20.00 6.18
C GLN A 461 -21.52 20.49 5.97
N LEU A 462 -21.92 21.47 6.79
CA LEU A 462 -23.16 22.23 6.63
C LEU A 462 -22.80 23.72 6.64
N GLY A 463 -23.14 24.41 5.55
CA GLY A 463 -22.85 25.82 5.38
C GLY A 463 -24.11 26.64 5.10
N TYR A 464 -24.02 27.94 5.36
CA TYR A 464 -25.01 28.93 4.97
C TYR A 464 -24.35 30.15 4.36
N THR A 465 -24.73 30.45 3.14
CA THR A 465 -24.30 31.68 2.42
C THR A 465 -25.40 32.72 2.54
N PHE A 466 -25.08 33.84 3.17
CA PHE A 466 -26.03 34.93 3.37
C PHE A 466 -26.39 35.62 2.05
N PRO A 467 -27.68 36.03 1.87
CA PRO A 467 -28.12 36.73 0.67
C PRO A 467 -27.37 38.05 0.49
N THR A 468 -27.04 38.35 -0.76
CA THR A 468 -26.31 39.60 -1.16
C THR A 468 -27.00 40.88 -0.67
N GLN A 469 -28.32 40.86 -0.55
CA GLN A 469 -29.13 41.98 -0.07
C GLN A 469 -28.81 42.36 1.38
N ILE A 470 -28.45 41.40 2.21
CA ILE A 470 -28.07 41.58 3.62
C ILE A 470 -26.62 42.02 3.73
N ILE A 471 -25.72 41.31 3.04
CA ILE A 471 -24.27 41.53 3.15
C ILE A 471 -23.78 42.81 2.49
N ASN A 472 -24.44 43.28 1.44
CA ASN A 472 -24.11 44.57 0.83
C ASN A 472 -24.27 45.75 1.82
N LYS A 473 -25.18 45.67 2.79
CA LYS A 473 -25.31 46.65 3.87
C LYS A 473 -24.09 46.68 4.81
N LEU A 474 -23.34 45.57 4.85
CA LEU A 474 -22.11 45.43 5.63
C LEU A 474 -20.84 45.68 4.76
N HIS A 475 -21.00 46.20 3.52
CA HIS A 475 -19.91 46.38 2.56
C HIS A 475 -19.12 45.09 2.26
N MET A 476 -19.77 43.94 2.35
CA MET A 476 -19.17 42.64 2.04
C MET A 476 -19.70 42.12 0.70
N GLN A 477 -18.85 41.40 -0.05
CA GLN A 477 -19.23 40.78 -1.32
C GLN A 477 -19.83 39.37 -1.12
N LYS A 478 -19.33 38.62 -0.13
CA LYS A 478 -19.80 37.29 0.22
C LYS A 478 -19.53 37.00 1.70
N LEU A 479 -20.52 36.45 2.38
CA LEU A 479 -20.39 35.91 3.72
C LEU A 479 -20.97 34.49 3.73
N ARG A 480 -20.15 33.52 4.09
CA ARG A 480 -20.57 32.13 4.32
C ARG A 480 -20.05 31.66 5.67
N VAL A 481 -20.95 31.10 6.47
CA VAL A 481 -20.63 30.46 7.74
C VAL A 481 -20.87 28.96 7.58
N TYR A 482 -19.98 28.15 8.11
CA TYR A 482 -20.13 26.70 8.03
C TYR A 482 -19.61 26.01 9.30
N VAL A 483 -20.12 24.81 9.52
CA VAL A 483 -19.56 23.84 10.45
C VAL A 483 -19.13 22.61 9.67
N SER A 484 -17.98 22.05 10.01
CA SER A 484 -17.52 20.80 9.42
C SER A 484 -16.91 19.87 10.45
N ALA A 485 -17.00 18.57 10.15
CA ALA A 485 -16.39 17.57 10.98
C ALA A 485 -15.73 16.49 10.10
N GLU A 486 -14.60 15.98 10.56
CA GLU A 486 -13.80 14.99 9.83
C GLU A 486 -13.65 13.71 10.65
N ASN A 487 -13.71 12.58 9.97
CA ASN A 487 -13.50 11.24 10.51
C ASN A 487 -14.46 10.85 11.66
N VAL A 488 -15.64 11.47 11.75
CA VAL A 488 -16.55 11.37 12.90
C VAL A 488 -17.28 10.03 13.02
N LEU A 489 -17.31 9.25 11.95
CA LEU A 489 -17.96 7.95 11.94
C LEU A 489 -17.13 6.95 11.15
N THR A 490 -16.79 5.84 11.79
CA THR A 490 -16.14 4.69 11.15
C THR A 490 -16.95 3.44 11.41
N ILE A 491 -17.30 2.73 10.34
CA ILE A 491 -17.96 1.43 10.38
C ILE A 491 -16.90 0.39 10.06
N THR A 492 -16.58 -0.49 10.99
CA THR A 492 -15.59 -1.55 10.85
C THR A 492 -15.90 -2.70 11.80
N SER A 493 -15.41 -3.89 11.52
CA SER A 493 -15.46 -5.06 12.42
C SER A 493 -14.15 -5.30 13.16
N LEU A 494 -13.15 -4.43 13.00
CA LEU A 494 -11.91 -4.53 13.77
C LEU A 494 -12.17 -4.34 15.27
N PRO A 495 -11.38 -4.99 16.14
CA PRO A 495 -11.47 -4.79 17.58
C PRO A 495 -11.27 -3.31 17.96
N SER A 496 -11.90 -2.91 19.08
CA SER A 496 -11.75 -1.56 19.62
C SER A 496 -10.27 -1.22 19.85
N GLY A 497 -9.89 0.01 19.50
CA GLY A 497 -8.50 0.47 19.55
C GLY A 497 -7.68 0.27 18.26
N PHE A 498 -8.18 -0.53 17.32
CA PHE A 498 -7.54 -0.69 16.00
C PHE A 498 -8.25 0.16 14.95
N ASP A 499 -7.52 1.12 14.38
CA ASP A 499 -8.04 1.95 13.28
C ASP A 499 -7.75 1.28 11.93
N PRO A 500 -8.76 1.02 11.08
CA PRO A 500 -8.59 0.31 9.82
C PRO A 500 -7.69 1.03 8.79
N GLU A 501 -7.47 2.33 8.93
CA GLU A 501 -6.58 3.08 8.04
C GLU A 501 -5.12 3.05 8.50
N THR A 502 -4.87 3.05 9.82
CA THR A 502 -3.51 3.14 10.39
C THR A 502 -2.93 1.79 10.77
N THR A 503 -3.77 0.80 11.07
CA THR A 503 -3.35 -0.56 11.45
C THR A 503 -2.49 -1.25 10.38
N TYR A 504 -2.61 -0.84 9.13
CA TYR A 504 -1.77 -1.28 8.03
C TYR A 504 -0.90 -0.12 7.55
N SER A 505 0.04 0.28 8.33
CA SER A 505 1.09 1.20 7.87
C SER A 505 2.32 0.39 7.43
N SER A 506 3.11 0.95 6.53
CA SER A 506 4.43 0.42 6.14
C SER A 506 5.47 0.51 7.26
N TYR A 507 5.09 1.07 8.40
CA TYR A 507 5.89 1.07 9.62
C TYR A 507 5.79 -0.29 10.30
N SER A 508 6.89 -0.78 10.82
CA SER A 508 7.05 -2.12 11.41
C SER A 508 6.07 -2.47 12.53
N ASP A 509 5.38 -1.49 13.11
CA ASP A 509 4.47 -1.66 14.23
C ASP A 509 2.97 -1.53 13.86
N GLY A 510 2.64 -1.40 12.57
CA GLY A 510 1.25 -1.20 12.12
C GLY A 510 0.29 -2.28 12.59
N ASN A 511 0.68 -3.54 12.45
CA ASN A 511 -0.12 -4.69 12.85
C ASN A 511 -0.21 -4.89 14.36
N SER A 512 0.68 -4.28 15.13
CA SER A 512 0.72 -4.39 16.60
C SER A 512 -0.26 -3.46 17.31
N GLY A 513 -0.95 -2.55 16.59
CA GLY A 513 -1.85 -1.55 17.16
C GLY A 513 -1.14 -0.37 17.84
N LYS A 514 0.19 -0.26 17.77
CA LYS A 514 0.98 0.82 18.38
C LYS A 514 0.98 2.12 17.57
N THR A 515 0.15 2.22 16.54
CA THR A 515 0.00 3.44 15.73
C THR A 515 -1.15 4.29 16.25
N TYR A 516 -0.98 5.60 16.22
CA TYR A 516 -2.05 6.53 16.58
C TYR A 516 -3.23 6.37 15.62
N PRO A 517 -4.46 6.24 16.13
CA PRO A 517 -5.66 6.24 15.29
C PRO A 517 -5.87 7.61 14.66
N THR A 518 -6.63 7.63 13.57
CA THR A 518 -7.05 8.87 12.93
C THR A 518 -7.94 9.69 13.88
N THR A 519 -7.62 10.98 14.07
CA THR A 519 -8.36 11.87 14.96
C THR A 519 -9.65 12.39 14.33
N ASN A 520 -10.65 12.62 15.16
CA ASN A 520 -11.85 13.35 14.78
C ASN A 520 -11.58 14.85 14.91
N ASN A 521 -11.84 15.62 13.84
CA ASN A 521 -11.67 17.06 13.84
C ASN A 521 -13.01 17.75 13.69
N TYR A 522 -13.22 18.83 14.44
CA TYR A 522 -14.41 19.68 14.36
C TYR A 522 -13.98 21.11 14.06
N ILE A 523 -14.57 21.72 13.06
CA ILE A 523 -14.24 23.08 12.60
C ILE A 523 -15.52 23.91 12.60
N PHE A 524 -15.45 25.08 13.22
CA PHE A 524 -16.57 25.99 13.36
C PHE A 524 -16.28 27.33 12.72
#